data_549d8e51b9c98cccf0ae9833ac8d8e36
#
_entry.id   549d8e51b9c98cccf0ae9833ac8d8e36
#
_cell.length_a   1.000
_cell.length_b   1.000
_cell.length_c   1.000
_cell.angle_alpha   90.00
_cell.angle_beta   90.00
_cell.angle_gamma   90.00
#
_symmetry.space_group_name_H-M   'P 1'
#
loop_
_entity.id
_entity.type
_entity.pdbx_description
1 polymer ?
#
loop_
_entity_poly.entity_id
_entity_poly.type
_entity_poly.pdbx_seq_one_letter_code
_entity_poly.pdbx_strand_id
1 'polypeptide(L)'
;MENHQLVLVLDFGGQYNQLIARRVREHNVYCEVKPYQTPVEEIRAMNPIGIIFTGGPNSVYDEKSPKCNPKLFELGIPVLGICYGCQLMAHTLGGQVTAAQDDTAREYGKTETFYNTDCKLFKGLPAQGISWMSHGDYMAKVPEGFELVAHTEMCPTAAIADEARGFYGVQYHPEVNHTENGTLMLKNFLYEVCGAKGDWTMGDYKNTSINAIRNKVGDGKVLLALSGGVDSSVAAALLAEAVGNQLTCVFVDHGLMRKDEGDEVEAAFAKWDINFIRVDAEARFLGKLAGVSDPESKRKIIGEEFIRVFEEEGKKIGKVDYLVQGTIYPDVIESGAGDAAVIKSHHNVGGLPDFVDFKEIIEPLRLLFKDEVRQLGRELGLPE
;
A
#
# COMPACT_ATOMS: atom_id res chain seq x y z
N MET A 1 -9.10 13.41 -8.13
CA MET A 1 -8.20 13.49 -6.96
C MET A 1 -7.04 14.36 -7.37
N GLU A 2 -6.94 15.51 -6.73
CA GLU A 2 -6.09 16.60 -7.17
C GLU A 2 -4.68 16.43 -6.62
N ASN A 3 -3.73 16.44 -7.55
CA ASN A 3 -2.36 16.97 -7.47
C ASN A 3 -1.48 16.70 -6.24
N HIS A 4 -1.51 15.51 -5.68
CA HIS A 4 -0.39 15.08 -4.84
C HIS A 4 0.81 14.73 -5.72
N GLN A 5 2.00 15.07 -5.23
CA GLN A 5 3.22 14.62 -5.88
C GLN A 5 3.32 13.09 -5.78
N LEU A 6 3.49 12.43 -6.91
CA LEU A 6 3.54 10.97 -7.02
C LEU A 6 4.98 10.47 -7.04
N VAL A 7 5.28 9.45 -6.21
CA VAL A 7 6.43 8.56 -6.39
C VAL A 7 5.94 7.21 -6.90
N LEU A 8 6.54 6.72 -7.98
CA LEU A 8 6.17 5.45 -8.57
C LEU A 8 7.09 4.34 -8.05
N VAL A 9 6.51 3.26 -7.53
CA VAL A 9 7.23 2.04 -7.13
C VAL A 9 7.01 0.99 -8.21
N LEU A 10 8.05 0.64 -8.96
CA LEU A 10 7.99 -0.43 -9.97
C LEU A 10 8.35 -1.77 -9.34
N ASP A 11 7.42 -2.70 -9.39
CA ASP A 11 7.54 -4.02 -8.78
C ASP A 11 8.21 -5.03 -9.74
N PHE A 12 9.39 -5.50 -9.33
CA PHE A 12 10.16 -6.52 -10.03
C PHE A 12 10.01 -7.93 -9.41
N GLY A 13 8.97 -8.16 -8.62
CA GLY A 13 8.66 -9.44 -7.98
C GLY A 13 9.32 -9.62 -6.62
N GLY A 14 9.78 -8.55 -5.99
CA GLY A 14 10.33 -8.56 -4.64
C GLY A 14 9.28 -8.74 -3.56
N GLN A 15 9.67 -9.30 -2.41
CA GLN A 15 8.77 -9.51 -1.27
C GLN A 15 8.43 -8.20 -0.52
N TYR A 16 9.19 -7.12 -0.73
CA TYR A 16 9.09 -5.89 0.06
C TYR A 16 8.50 -4.70 -0.72
N ASN A 17 7.85 -4.93 -1.87
CA ASN A 17 7.25 -3.87 -2.68
C ASN A 17 6.24 -3.02 -1.89
N GLN A 18 5.32 -3.65 -1.16
CA GLN A 18 4.35 -2.96 -0.30
C GLN A 18 5.04 -2.24 0.87
N LEU A 19 6.11 -2.82 1.43
CA LEU A 19 6.86 -2.18 2.51
C LEU A 19 7.58 -0.92 2.03
N ILE A 20 8.17 -0.94 0.82
CA ILE A 20 8.77 0.25 0.19
C ILE A 20 7.71 1.34 0.03
N ALA A 21 6.56 1.00 -0.55
CA ALA A 21 5.47 1.94 -0.73
C ALA A 21 4.99 2.53 0.60
N ARG A 22 4.84 1.71 1.63
CA ARG A 22 4.47 2.14 2.98
C ARG A 22 5.50 3.11 3.56
N ARG A 23 6.83 2.83 3.41
CA ARG A 23 7.88 3.75 3.86
C ARG A 23 7.82 5.11 3.16
N VAL A 24 7.51 5.13 1.87
CA VAL A 24 7.28 6.40 1.13
C VAL A 24 6.12 7.19 1.76
N ARG A 25 4.99 6.50 2.03
CA ARG A 25 3.80 7.10 2.65
C ARG A 25 4.05 7.62 4.07
N GLU A 26 4.88 6.94 4.86
CA GLU A 26 5.29 7.37 6.21
C GLU A 26 6.03 8.73 6.18
N HIS A 27 6.54 9.13 5.02
CA HIS A 27 7.13 10.45 4.78
C HIS A 27 6.17 11.48 4.16
N ASN A 28 4.86 11.25 4.24
CA ASN A 28 3.82 12.12 3.68
C ASN A 28 3.96 12.33 2.16
N VAL A 29 4.40 11.32 1.45
CA VAL A 29 4.50 11.34 -0.02
C VAL A 29 3.58 10.28 -0.61
N TYR A 30 2.72 10.68 -1.53
CA TYR A 30 1.85 9.73 -2.24
C TYR A 30 2.68 8.82 -3.15
N CYS A 31 2.36 7.53 -3.15
CA CYS A 31 2.98 6.59 -4.07
C CYS A 31 1.99 5.56 -4.60
N GLU A 32 2.29 5.03 -5.78
CA GLU A 32 1.59 3.90 -6.38
C GLU A 32 2.58 2.78 -6.71
N VAL A 33 2.14 1.54 -6.50
CA VAL A 33 2.88 0.35 -6.94
C VAL A 33 2.34 -0.07 -8.29
N LYS A 34 3.23 -0.20 -9.28
CA LYS A 34 2.90 -0.65 -10.63
C LYS A 34 3.82 -1.80 -11.04
N PRO A 35 3.36 -2.73 -11.88
CA PRO A 35 4.23 -3.78 -12.39
C PRO A 35 5.36 -3.21 -13.27
N TYR A 36 6.50 -3.89 -13.31
CA TYR A 36 7.67 -3.47 -14.08
C TYR A 36 7.40 -3.33 -15.59
N GLN A 37 6.37 -4.00 -16.12
CA GLN A 37 5.94 -3.93 -17.51
C GLN A 37 5.19 -2.63 -17.84
N THR A 38 4.88 -1.77 -16.89
CA THR A 38 4.14 -0.53 -17.14
C THR A 38 4.79 0.25 -18.29
N PRO A 39 4.04 0.62 -19.33
CA PRO A 39 4.57 1.33 -20.48
C PRO A 39 5.19 2.68 -20.11
N VAL A 40 6.32 3.03 -20.73
CA VAL A 40 7.02 4.31 -20.48
C VAL A 40 6.11 5.51 -20.71
N GLU A 41 5.22 5.45 -21.69
CA GLU A 41 4.26 6.53 -21.98
C GLU A 41 3.21 6.69 -20.88
N GLU A 42 2.79 5.59 -20.24
CA GLU A 42 1.92 5.64 -19.06
C GLU A 42 2.66 6.27 -17.88
N ILE A 43 3.91 5.85 -17.61
CA ILE A 43 4.75 6.45 -16.57
C ILE A 43 4.94 7.95 -16.82
N ARG A 44 5.20 8.35 -18.07
CA ARG A 44 5.32 9.77 -18.43
C ARG A 44 4.02 10.54 -18.18
N ALA A 45 2.87 9.94 -18.53
CA ALA A 45 1.56 10.56 -18.30
C ALA A 45 1.21 10.71 -16.82
N MET A 46 1.66 9.78 -15.97
CA MET A 46 1.52 9.86 -14.51
C MET A 46 2.37 10.97 -13.90
N ASN A 47 3.41 11.43 -14.60
CA ASN A 47 4.29 12.53 -14.20
C ASN A 47 4.86 12.38 -12.76
N PRO A 48 5.47 11.24 -12.38
CA PRO A 48 6.00 11.05 -11.05
C PRO A 48 7.22 11.95 -10.78
N ILE A 49 7.40 12.37 -9.52
CA ILE A 49 8.59 13.13 -9.09
C ILE A 49 9.81 12.24 -8.84
N GLY A 50 9.61 10.94 -8.72
CA GLY A 50 10.65 9.94 -8.52
C GLY A 50 10.13 8.53 -8.80
N ILE A 51 11.05 7.62 -9.11
CA ILE A 51 10.76 6.21 -9.36
C ILE A 51 11.63 5.35 -8.45
N ILE A 52 11.05 4.33 -7.81
CA ILE A 52 11.77 3.35 -7.01
C ILE A 52 11.64 1.99 -7.69
N PHE A 53 12.76 1.35 -7.99
CA PHE A 53 12.82 -0.04 -8.45
C PHE A 53 12.96 -0.95 -7.25
N THR A 54 12.05 -1.90 -7.09
CA THR A 54 12.09 -2.85 -5.98
C THR A 54 13.20 -3.90 -6.13
N GLY A 55 13.46 -4.65 -5.08
CA GLY A 55 14.20 -5.89 -5.18
C GLY A 55 13.46 -6.94 -6.03
N GLY A 56 14.10 -8.06 -6.27
CA GLY A 56 13.54 -9.20 -7.00
C GLY A 56 14.38 -10.46 -6.81
N PRO A 57 13.82 -11.66 -7.05
CA PRO A 57 14.49 -12.93 -6.81
C PRO A 57 15.42 -13.36 -7.96
N ASN A 58 15.47 -12.61 -9.05
CA ASN A 58 16.13 -13.01 -10.30
C ASN A 58 17.52 -12.40 -10.44
N SER A 59 18.33 -12.96 -11.34
CA SER A 59 19.59 -12.37 -11.78
C SER A 59 19.39 -11.55 -13.05
N VAL A 60 19.98 -10.35 -13.13
CA VAL A 60 19.76 -9.41 -14.26
C VAL A 60 20.23 -9.92 -15.60
N TYR A 61 21.17 -10.87 -15.64
CA TYR A 61 21.69 -11.49 -16.86
C TYR A 61 20.85 -12.66 -17.38
N ASP A 62 19.87 -13.14 -16.62
CA ASP A 62 18.95 -14.17 -17.09
C ASP A 62 17.98 -13.58 -18.11
N GLU A 63 17.74 -14.29 -19.21
CA GLU A 63 16.83 -13.82 -20.27
C GLU A 63 15.39 -13.64 -19.80
N LYS A 64 14.95 -14.49 -18.87
CA LYS A 64 13.58 -14.50 -18.33
C LYS A 64 13.39 -13.54 -17.17
N SER A 65 14.42 -12.87 -16.70
CA SER A 65 14.33 -11.93 -15.60
C SER A 65 13.53 -10.69 -15.96
N PRO A 66 12.78 -10.10 -15.02
CA PRO A 66 12.11 -8.84 -15.22
C PRO A 66 13.07 -7.74 -15.69
N LYS A 67 12.78 -7.10 -16.81
CA LYS A 67 13.59 -6.00 -17.37
C LYS A 67 12.75 -4.74 -17.44
N CYS A 68 13.37 -3.58 -17.30
CA CYS A 68 12.74 -2.31 -17.61
C CYS A 68 13.06 -1.84 -19.04
N ASN A 69 12.21 -0.96 -19.57
CA ASN A 69 12.52 -0.28 -20.83
C ASN A 69 13.63 0.77 -20.59
N PRO A 70 14.77 0.72 -21.31
CA PRO A 70 15.87 1.69 -21.14
C PRO A 70 15.45 3.17 -21.31
N LYS A 71 14.42 3.45 -22.12
CA LYS A 71 13.86 4.80 -22.30
C LYS A 71 13.31 5.42 -21.01
N LEU A 72 13.07 4.62 -19.98
CA LEU A 72 12.67 5.11 -18.67
C LEU A 72 13.74 6.06 -18.09
N PHE A 73 15.01 5.77 -18.29
CA PHE A 73 16.13 6.61 -17.83
C PHE A 73 16.31 7.90 -18.64
N GLU A 74 15.60 8.05 -19.76
CA GLU A 74 15.58 9.25 -20.60
C GLU A 74 14.46 10.25 -20.17
N LEU A 75 13.60 9.86 -19.24
CA LEU A 75 12.47 10.69 -18.79
C LEU A 75 12.91 11.90 -17.95
N GLY A 76 14.16 11.93 -17.45
CA GLY A 76 14.64 13.01 -16.56
C GLY A 76 14.05 12.92 -15.14
N ILE A 77 13.52 11.77 -14.76
CA ILE A 77 12.93 11.50 -13.45
C ILE A 77 13.98 10.80 -12.58
N PRO A 78 14.20 11.24 -11.32
CA PRO A 78 15.07 10.56 -10.38
C PRO A 78 14.69 9.10 -10.16
N VAL A 79 15.70 8.21 -10.06
CA VAL A 79 15.49 6.77 -9.86
C VAL A 79 16.31 6.27 -8.67
N LEU A 80 15.67 5.51 -7.77
CA LEU A 80 16.33 4.74 -6.72
C LEU A 80 16.15 3.25 -7.01
N GLY A 81 17.23 2.53 -7.26
CA GLY A 81 17.24 1.07 -7.37
C GLY A 81 17.58 0.41 -6.04
N ILE A 82 16.79 -0.57 -5.61
CA ILE A 82 17.00 -1.35 -4.38
C ILE A 82 17.31 -2.80 -4.76
N CYS A 83 18.45 -3.34 -4.29
CA CYS A 83 18.88 -4.71 -4.50
C CYS A 83 18.86 -5.10 -5.99
N TYR A 84 17.96 -5.96 -6.44
CA TYR A 84 17.76 -6.27 -7.87
C TYR A 84 17.55 -5.02 -8.72
N GLY A 85 16.77 -4.06 -8.24
CA GLY A 85 16.52 -2.79 -8.95
C GLY A 85 17.80 -1.96 -9.15
N CYS A 86 18.72 -1.97 -8.19
CA CYS A 86 20.04 -1.35 -8.32
C CYS A 86 20.87 -2.05 -9.41
N GLN A 87 20.94 -3.37 -9.36
CA GLN A 87 21.65 -4.19 -10.34
C GLN A 87 21.07 -4.02 -11.75
N LEU A 88 19.74 -3.99 -11.88
CA LEU A 88 19.06 -3.78 -13.16
C LEU A 88 19.36 -2.40 -13.75
N MET A 89 19.33 -1.35 -12.95
CA MET A 89 19.71 0.00 -13.36
C MET A 89 21.15 0.03 -13.85
N ALA A 90 22.08 -0.52 -13.06
CA ALA A 90 23.49 -0.58 -13.42
C ALA A 90 23.71 -1.37 -14.73
N HIS A 91 23.11 -2.54 -14.87
CA HIS A 91 23.19 -3.37 -16.06
C HIS A 91 22.64 -2.67 -17.30
N THR A 92 21.48 -2.02 -17.18
CA THR A 92 20.81 -1.31 -18.29
C THR A 92 21.63 -0.11 -18.78
N LEU A 93 22.34 0.56 -17.87
CA LEU A 93 23.16 1.74 -18.17
C LEU A 93 24.62 1.41 -18.53
N GLY A 94 24.95 0.14 -18.78
CA GLY A 94 26.27 -0.28 -19.29
C GLY A 94 27.26 -0.70 -18.22
N GLY A 95 26.84 -0.87 -16.98
CA GLY A 95 27.58 -1.54 -15.93
C GLY A 95 27.60 -3.06 -16.09
N GLN A 96 28.33 -3.74 -15.24
CA GLN A 96 28.44 -5.19 -15.26
C GLN A 96 28.05 -5.77 -13.90
N VAL A 97 27.08 -6.68 -13.91
CA VAL A 97 26.67 -7.47 -12.77
C VAL A 97 27.09 -8.92 -12.97
N THR A 98 27.61 -9.55 -11.95
CA THR A 98 28.09 -10.93 -11.99
C THR A 98 27.69 -11.70 -10.74
N ALA A 99 27.55 -13.02 -10.88
CA ALA A 99 27.39 -13.88 -9.73
C ALA A 99 28.66 -13.93 -8.90
N ALA A 100 28.51 -14.00 -7.58
CA ALA A 100 29.62 -14.30 -6.70
C ALA A 100 30.19 -15.69 -7.01
N GLN A 101 31.49 -15.75 -7.32
CA GLN A 101 32.15 -16.99 -7.73
C GLN A 101 32.34 -17.98 -6.57
N ASP A 102 32.29 -17.48 -5.34
CA ASP A 102 32.38 -18.26 -4.11
C ASP A 102 31.42 -17.69 -3.05
N ASP A 103 31.26 -18.43 -1.94
CA ASP A 103 30.36 -18.04 -0.86
C ASP A 103 30.85 -16.79 -0.10
N THR A 104 32.08 -16.34 -0.32
CA THR A 104 32.68 -15.18 0.38
C THR A 104 32.22 -13.85 -0.19
N ALA A 105 31.72 -13.81 -1.44
CA ALA A 105 31.21 -12.58 -2.07
C ALA A 105 29.67 -12.45 -1.95
N ARG A 106 29.01 -13.41 -1.30
CA ARG A 106 27.56 -13.36 -1.01
C ARG A 106 27.34 -12.78 0.37
N GLU A 107 26.44 -11.83 0.48
CA GLU A 107 26.09 -11.22 1.76
C GLU A 107 24.63 -11.44 2.09
N TYR A 108 24.37 -12.06 3.24
CA TYR A 108 23.03 -12.27 3.78
C TYR A 108 22.98 -11.85 5.26
N GLY A 109 22.01 -10.99 5.59
CA GLY A 109 21.79 -10.54 6.96
C GLY A 109 22.39 -9.19 7.25
N LYS A 110 22.73 -8.96 8.52
CA LYS A 110 23.26 -7.69 9.02
C LYS A 110 24.72 -7.55 8.65
N THR A 111 25.06 -6.50 7.91
CA THR A 111 26.40 -6.23 7.41
C THR A 111 26.79 -4.79 7.71
N GLU A 112 28.00 -4.58 8.21
CA GLU A 112 28.55 -3.25 8.43
C GLU A 112 28.83 -2.59 7.08
N THR A 113 28.30 -1.39 6.90
CA THR A 113 28.35 -0.63 5.65
C THR A 113 28.91 0.76 5.93
N PHE A 114 29.83 1.19 5.07
CA PHE A 114 30.52 2.48 5.14
C PHE A 114 29.93 3.40 4.06
N TYR A 115 29.54 4.62 4.47
CA TYR A 115 28.84 5.58 3.62
C TYR A 115 29.69 6.81 3.30
N ASN A 116 29.66 7.27 2.05
CA ASN A 116 30.09 8.62 1.71
C ASN A 116 28.97 9.61 2.08
N THR A 117 29.14 10.31 3.19
CA THR A 117 28.13 11.23 3.73
C THR A 117 27.96 12.54 2.94
N ASP A 118 28.82 12.80 1.95
CA ASP A 118 28.65 13.92 1.02
C ASP A 118 27.57 13.62 -0.04
N CYS A 119 27.25 12.34 -0.26
CA CYS A 119 26.15 11.93 -1.14
C CYS A 119 24.80 12.33 -0.53
N LYS A 120 23.93 12.91 -1.34
CA LYS A 120 22.57 13.35 -0.90
C LYS A 120 21.77 12.25 -0.23
N LEU A 121 21.90 11.00 -0.72
CA LEU A 121 21.18 9.86 -0.16
C LEU A 121 21.57 9.60 1.31
N PHE A 122 22.80 9.89 1.70
CA PHE A 122 23.35 9.64 3.03
C PHE A 122 23.50 10.90 3.89
N LYS A 123 22.92 12.00 3.46
CA LYS A 123 22.94 13.26 4.21
C LYS A 123 22.37 13.08 5.62
N GLY A 124 23.19 13.45 6.61
CA GLY A 124 22.81 13.35 8.02
C GLY A 124 22.95 11.95 8.64
N LEU A 125 23.44 10.96 7.90
CA LEU A 125 23.80 9.66 8.43
C LEU A 125 25.18 9.68 9.07
N PRO A 126 25.47 8.74 10.01
CA PRO A 126 26.85 8.43 10.41
C PRO A 126 27.62 7.83 9.22
N ALA A 127 28.97 7.92 9.25
CA ALA A 127 29.81 7.40 8.18
C ALA A 127 29.78 5.85 8.04
N GLN A 128 29.21 5.16 9.04
CA GLN A 128 29.02 3.71 9.03
C GLN A 128 27.75 3.32 9.77
N GLY A 129 27.19 2.16 9.45
CA GLY A 129 26.02 1.60 10.10
C GLY A 129 25.75 0.18 9.63
N ILE A 130 24.73 -0.45 10.19
CA ILE A 130 24.30 -1.80 9.79
C ILE A 130 23.28 -1.70 8.69
N SER A 131 23.50 -2.43 7.58
CA SER A 131 22.50 -2.63 6.53
C SER A 131 22.15 -4.11 6.36
N TRP A 132 20.92 -4.36 5.89
CA TRP A 132 20.41 -5.70 5.62
C TRP A 132 20.73 -6.09 4.19
N MET A 133 21.69 -6.99 4.03
CA MET A 133 22.08 -7.57 2.75
C MET A 133 21.27 -8.84 2.45
N SER A 134 20.94 -9.04 1.19
CA SER A 134 20.28 -10.26 0.69
C SER A 134 20.59 -10.45 -0.79
N HIS A 135 21.85 -10.72 -1.13
CA HIS A 135 22.27 -10.85 -2.52
C HIS A 135 23.33 -11.92 -2.75
N GLY A 136 23.21 -12.61 -3.91
CA GLY A 136 24.24 -13.51 -4.43
C GLY A 136 24.96 -12.94 -5.65
N ASP A 137 24.43 -11.88 -6.25
CA ASP A 137 25.01 -11.15 -7.38
C ASP A 137 25.49 -9.78 -6.91
N TYR A 138 26.54 -9.25 -7.50
CA TYR A 138 27.06 -7.91 -7.20
C TYR A 138 27.48 -7.16 -8.47
N MET A 139 27.61 -5.84 -8.37
CA MET A 139 28.11 -5.01 -9.46
C MET A 139 29.64 -5.10 -9.50
N ALA A 140 30.17 -5.76 -10.53
CA ALA A 140 31.60 -5.85 -10.78
C ALA A 140 32.15 -4.58 -11.46
N LYS A 141 31.30 -3.85 -12.18
CA LYS A 141 31.64 -2.58 -12.82
C LYS A 141 30.46 -1.64 -12.77
N VAL A 142 30.67 -0.44 -12.23
CA VAL A 142 29.66 0.63 -12.24
C VAL A 142 29.51 1.25 -13.63
N PRO A 143 28.32 1.74 -14.01
CA PRO A 143 28.14 2.45 -15.28
C PRO A 143 28.94 3.76 -15.31
N GLU A 144 29.14 4.28 -16.52
CA GLU A 144 29.76 5.59 -16.71
C GLU A 144 28.90 6.70 -16.07
N GLY A 145 29.56 7.61 -15.38
CA GLY A 145 28.92 8.73 -14.65
C GLY A 145 28.50 8.40 -13.22
N PHE A 146 28.57 7.14 -12.81
CA PHE A 146 28.27 6.77 -11.43
C PHE A 146 29.53 6.77 -10.56
N GLU A 147 29.34 7.19 -9.32
CA GLU A 147 30.35 7.11 -8.24
C GLU A 147 29.96 6.01 -7.24
N LEU A 148 30.98 5.42 -6.61
CA LEU A 148 30.81 4.52 -5.47
C LEU A 148 30.56 5.36 -4.22
N VAL A 149 29.40 5.19 -3.60
CA VAL A 149 28.99 6.00 -2.44
C VAL A 149 28.79 5.19 -1.16
N ALA A 150 28.81 3.86 -1.25
CA ALA A 150 28.93 2.99 -0.08
C ALA A 150 29.61 1.66 -0.42
N HIS A 151 30.24 1.04 0.58
CA HIS A 151 30.87 -0.27 0.48
C HIS A 151 30.73 -1.04 1.80
N THR A 152 30.88 -2.36 1.71
CA THR A 152 31.13 -3.23 2.86
C THR A 152 32.53 -3.84 2.75
N GLU A 153 32.92 -4.67 3.69
CA GLU A 153 34.17 -5.41 3.58
C GLU A 153 34.20 -6.35 2.36
N MET A 154 33.03 -6.95 2.03
CA MET A 154 32.91 -7.97 0.98
C MET A 154 32.30 -7.40 -0.32
N CYS A 155 31.46 -6.39 -0.25
CA CYS A 155 30.81 -5.77 -1.40
C CYS A 155 31.34 -4.34 -1.62
N PRO A 156 32.28 -4.14 -2.55
CA PRO A 156 32.84 -2.81 -2.81
C PRO A 156 31.83 -1.86 -3.46
N THR A 157 30.72 -2.36 -3.98
CA THR A 157 29.69 -1.64 -4.70
C THR A 157 28.33 -1.70 -3.98
N ALA A 158 28.35 -1.49 -2.65
CA ALA A 158 27.13 -1.54 -1.84
C ALA A 158 26.15 -0.41 -2.15
N ALA A 159 26.63 0.74 -2.63
CA ALA A 159 25.78 1.78 -3.21
C ALA A 159 26.51 2.60 -4.28
N ILE A 160 25.74 3.06 -5.27
CA ILE A 160 26.21 3.89 -6.38
C ILE A 160 25.29 5.09 -6.56
N ALA A 161 25.83 6.21 -7.06
CA ALA A 161 25.06 7.39 -7.37
C ALA A 161 25.57 8.11 -8.63
N ASP A 162 24.65 8.59 -9.46
CA ASP A 162 24.87 9.64 -10.44
C ASP A 162 23.99 10.83 -10.04
N GLU A 163 24.53 11.71 -9.25
CA GLU A 163 23.79 12.84 -8.71
C GLU A 163 23.36 13.84 -9.77
N ALA A 164 24.09 13.92 -10.89
CA ALA A 164 23.74 14.81 -12.00
C ALA A 164 22.45 14.40 -12.69
N ARG A 165 22.21 13.09 -12.83
CA ARG A 165 20.98 12.52 -13.40
C ARG A 165 19.92 12.18 -12.34
N GLY A 166 20.27 12.22 -11.06
CA GLY A 166 19.40 11.83 -9.97
C GLY A 166 19.20 10.31 -9.84
N PHE A 167 20.20 9.50 -10.25
CA PHE A 167 20.14 8.04 -10.20
C PHE A 167 20.94 7.52 -9.01
N TYR A 168 20.29 6.73 -8.17
CA TYR A 168 20.85 6.15 -6.96
C TYR A 168 20.55 4.66 -6.92
N GLY A 169 21.49 3.87 -6.43
CA GLY A 169 21.30 2.45 -6.26
C GLY A 169 21.92 1.96 -4.96
N VAL A 170 21.20 1.11 -4.24
CA VAL A 170 21.66 0.45 -3.02
C VAL A 170 21.50 -1.06 -3.17
N GLN A 171 22.52 -1.83 -2.79
CA GLN A 171 22.49 -3.29 -2.85
C GLN A 171 21.68 -3.90 -1.69
N TYR A 172 21.64 -3.21 -0.57
CA TYR A 172 20.88 -3.58 0.63
C TYR A 172 19.44 -3.07 0.60
N HIS A 173 18.68 -3.43 1.62
CA HIS A 173 17.28 -3.11 1.76
C HIS A 173 17.07 -1.99 2.81
N PRO A 174 16.93 -0.71 2.40
CA PRO A 174 16.70 0.40 3.33
C PRO A 174 15.29 0.39 3.94
N GLU A 175 14.34 -0.30 3.32
CA GLU A 175 12.95 -0.37 3.74
C GLU A 175 12.73 -1.23 4.99
N VAL A 176 13.63 -2.18 5.28
CA VAL A 176 13.47 -3.11 6.41
C VAL A 176 14.05 -2.54 7.71
N ASN A 177 13.47 -2.91 8.84
CA ASN A 177 13.90 -2.42 10.16
C ASN A 177 15.32 -2.84 10.57
N HIS A 178 15.90 -3.82 9.88
CA HIS A 178 17.27 -4.30 10.16
C HIS A 178 18.35 -3.39 9.56
N THR A 179 18.00 -2.50 8.63
CA THR A 179 18.90 -1.47 8.11
C THR A 179 18.78 -0.23 9.00
N GLU A 180 19.88 0.10 9.68
CA GLU A 180 19.99 1.32 10.48
C GLU A 180 19.87 2.55 9.59
N ASN A 181 19.08 3.53 10.02
CA ASN A 181 18.83 4.77 9.26
C ASN A 181 18.24 4.58 7.85
N GLY A 182 17.74 3.38 7.48
CA GLY A 182 17.14 3.14 6.16
C GLY A 182 15.96 4.07 5.86
N THR A 183 15.17 4.39 6.88
CA THR A 183 14.07 5.37 6.79
C THR A 183 14.58 6.77 6.44
N LEU A 184 15.74 7.19 6.98
CA LEU A 184 16.35 8.48 6.64
C LEU A 184 16.91 8.49 5.21
N MET A 185 17.48 7.38 4.74
CA MET A 185 17.92 7.23 3.35
C MET A 185 16.76 7.42 2.37
N LEU A 186 15.63 6.75 2.63
CA LEU A 186 14.42 6.91 1.81
C LEU A 186 13.88 8.35 1.88
N LYS A 187 13.85 8.96 3.06
CA LYS A 187 13.49 10.37 3.21
C LYS A 187 14.40 11.29 2.39
N ASN A 188 15.70 11.06 2.41
CA ASN A 188 16.65 11.84 1.64
C ASN A 188 16.40 11.72 0.14
N PHE A 189 16.13 10.50 -0.36
CA PHE A 189 15.75 10.33 -1.76
C PHE A 189 14.49 11.14 -2.10
N LEU A 190 13.46 11.06 -1.26
CA LEU A 190 12.18 11.76 -1.50
C LEU A 190 12.34 13.28 -1.48
N TYR A 191 13.03 13.83 -0.48
CA TYR A 191 13.06 15.27 -0.25
C TYR A 191 14.28 15.96 -0.88
N GLU A 192 15.47 15.40 -0.76
CA GLU A 192 16.70 16.02 -1.25
C GLU A 192 16.92 15.76 -2.76
N VAL A 193 16.42 14.63 -3.26
CA VAL A 193 16.59 14.25 -4.67
C VAL A 193 15.33 14.51 -5.48
N CYS A 194 14.17 14.02 -5.07
CA CYS A 194 12.91 14.18 -5.81
C CYS A 194 12.19 15.49 -5.53
N GLY A 195 12.58 16.25 -4.50
CA GLY A 195 11.95 17.53 -4.15
C GLY A 195 10.49 17.39 -3.66
N ALA A 196 10.22 16.33 -2.91
CA ALA A 196 8.90 16.12 -2.32
C ALA A 196 8.52 17.25 -1.36
N LYS A 197 7.22 17.57 -1.32
CA LYS A 197 6.65 18.64 -0.46
C LYS A 197 5.98 18.11 0.80
N GLY A 198 5.75 16.80 0.89
CA GLY A 198 5.03 16.21 2.00
C GLY A 198 3.54 16.54 2.00
N ASP A 199 2.92 16.54 0.83
CA ASP A 199 1.54 16.97 0.60
C ASP A 199 0.50 15.85 0.78
N TRP A 200 0.94 14.64 1.12
CA TRP A 200 0.06 13.52 1.43
C TRP A 200 -0.16 13.41 2.93
N THR A 201 -1.22 14.05 3.44
CA THR A 201 -1.60 14.02 4.86
C THR A 201 -3.02 13.47 5.05
N MET A 202 -3.30 12.82 6.17
CA MET A 202 -4.64 12.29 6.43
C MET A 202 -5.66 13.40 6.70
N GLY A 203 -5.24 14.56 7.17
CA GLY A 203 -6.13 15.73 7.30
C GLY A 203 -6.59 16.25 5.93
N ASP A 204 -5.68 16.38 4.97
CA ASP A 204 -6.03 16.78 3.60
C ASP A 204 -6.84 15.70 2.88
N TYR A 205 -6.47 14.43 3.06
CA TYR A 205 -7.22 13.29 2.54
C TYR A 205 -8.66 13.28 3.05
N LYS A 206 -8.89 13.48 4.35
CA LYS A 206 -10.21 13.58 4.96
C LYS A 206 -11.06 14.63 4.25
N ASN A 207 -10.56 15.87 4.15
CA ASN A 207 -11.29 16.99 3.58
C ASN A 207 -11.62 16.76 2.09
N THR A 208 -10.64 16.30 1.31
CA THR A 208 -10.80 16.01 -0.10
C THR A 208 -11.81 14.88 -0.33
N SER A 209 -11.71 13.80 0.45
CA SER A 209 -12.61 12.65 0.35
C SER A 209 -14.04 13.01 0.73
N ILE A 210 -14.26 13.79 1.80
CA ILE A 210 -15.59 14.27 2.19
C ILE A 210 -16.24 15.04 1.04
N ASN A 211 -15.51 15.97 0.42
CA ASN A 211 -16.03 16.76 -0.69
C ASN A 211 -16.32 15.89 -1.92
N ALA A 212 -15.44 14.96 -2.24
CA ALA A 212 -15.65 14.03 -3.36
C ALA A 212 -16.87 13.15 -3.15
N ILE A 213 -17.06 12.62 -1.93
CA ILE A 213 -18.21 11.80 -1.57
C ILE A 213 -19.50 12.62 -1.66
N ARG A 214 -19.55 13.83 -1.10
CA ARG A 214 -20.71 14.72 -1.19
C ARG A 214 -21.13 14.99 -2.63
N ASN A 215 -20.16 15.34 -3.48
CA ASN A 215 -20.41 15.61 -4.88
C ASN A 215 -20.92 14.38 -5.64
N LYS A 216 -20.41 13.19 -5.31
CA LYS A 216 -20.79 11.93 -5.93
C LYS A 216 -22.17 11.47 -5.50
N VAL A 217 -22.47 11.55 -4.22
CA VAL A 217 -23.72 11.07 -3.63
C VAL A 217 -24.89 11.99 -3.94
N GLY A 218 -24.69 13.31 -3.88
CA GLY A 218 -25.77 14.28 -4.02
C GLY A 218 -26.88 14.00 -3.01
N ASP A 219 -28.11 13.81 -3.50
CA ASP A 219 -29.29 13.46 -2.67
C ASP A 219 -29.50 11.94 -2.53
N GLY A 220 -28.54 11.11 -2.97
CA GLY A 220 -28.65 9.65 -2.98
C GLY A 220 -28.55 9.03 -1.58
N LYS A 221 -29.06 7.81 -1.45
CA LYS A 221 -28.97 7.00 -0.23
C LYS A 221 -27.77 6.07 -0.27
N VAL A 222 -27.06 5.97 0.84
CA VAL A 222 -25.82 5.19 0.99
C VAL A 222 -26.01 4.08 2.01
N LEU A 223 -25.59 2.87 1.68
CA LEU A 223 -25.64 1.70 2.56
C LEU A 223 -24.21 1.19 2.84
N LEU A 224 -23.91 0.94 4.09
CA LEU A 224 -22.67 0.35 4.55
C LEU A 224 -22.91 -0.86 5.46
N ALA A 225 -22.29 -1.98 5.17
CA ALA A 225 -22.19 -3.11 6.10
C ALA A 225 -21.05 -2.84 7.08
N LEU A 226 -21.39 -2.65 8.35
CA LEU A 226 -20.44 -2.36 9.43
C LEU A 226 -20.04 -3.68 10.11
N SER A 227 -18.78 -4.09 9.98
CA SER A 227 -18.29 -5.35 10.53
C SER A 227 -17.73 -5.23 11.96
N GLY A 228 -17.66 -4.02 12.53
CA GLY A 228 -16.96 -3.74 13.78
C GLY A 228 -15.43 -3.59 13.61
N GLY A 229 -14.89 -3.94 12.44
CA GLY A 229 -13.46 -3.76 12.14
C GLY A 229 -13.09 -2.29 11.87
N VAL A 230 -11.80 -1.98 12.03
CA VAL A 230 -11.25 -0.61 11.87
C VAL A 230 -11.63 0.00 10.51
N ASP A 231 -11.49 -0.74 9.43
CA ASP A 231 -11.69 -0.20 8.08
C ASP A 231 -13.14 0.21 7.83
N SER A 232 -14.10 -0.68 8.18
CA SER A 232 -15.52 -0.37 8.06
C SER A 232 -15.94 0.78 8.97
N SER A 233 -15.35 0.88 10.18
CA SER A 233 -15.64 1.97 11.12
C SER A 233 -15.11 3.31 10.62
N VAL A 234 -13.90 3.35 10.06
CA VAL A 234 -13.33 4.57 9.48
C VAL A 234 -14.09 5.00 8.23
N ALA A 235 -14.48 4.05 7.36
CA ALA A 235 -15.34 4.33 6.22
C ALA A 235 -16.69 4.92 6.66
N ALA A 236 -17.31 4.34 7.70
CA ALA A 236 -18.58 4.83 8.24
C ALA A 236 -18.45 6.26 8.80
N ALA A 237 -17.41 6.54 9.59
CA ALA A 237 -17.17 7.87 10.14
C ALA A 237 -16.93 8.92 9.05
N LEU A 238 -16.16 8.58 8.02
CA LEU A 238 -15.89 9.47 6.89
C LEU A 238 -17.19 9.80 6.12
N LEU A 239 -18.03 8.78 5.88
CA LEU A 239 -19.31 8.99 5.23
C LEU A 239 -20.31 9.73 6.11
N ALA A 240 -20.31 9.48 7.41
CA ALA A 240 -21.16 10.22 8.36
C ALA A 240 -20.87 11.74 8.31
N GLU A 241 -19.59 12.13 8.26
CA GLU A 241 -19.22 13.55 8.06
C GLU A 241 -19.57 14.07 6.64
N ALA A 242 -19.53 13.20 5.65
CA ALA A 242 -19.81 13.61 4.27
C ALA A 242 -21.31 13.78 3.99
N VAL A 243 -22.14 12.82 4.36
CA VAL A 243 -23.54 12.73 3.90
C VAL A 243 -24.59 12.59 5.02
N GLY A 244 -24.15 12.48 6.29
CA GLY A 244 -25.03 12.47 7.44
C GLY A 244 -26.16 11.42 7.35
N ASN A 245 -27.41 11.84 7.53
CA ASN A 245 -28.58 10.97 7.58
C ASN A 245 -28.92 10.25 6.25
N GLN A 246 -28.23 10.53 5.16
CA GLN A 246 -28.32 9.72 3.92
C GLN A 246 -27.60 8.38 4.07
N LEU A 247 -26.72 8.23 5.08
CA LEU A 247 -26.01 7.00 5.37
C LEU A 247 -26.84 6.09 6.27
N THR A 248 -26.99 4.83 5.84
CA THR A 248 -27.48 3.74 6.68
C THR A 248 -26.36 2.74 6.91
N CYS A 249 -26.01 2.53 8.18
CA CYS A 249 -25.04 1.51 8.61
C CYS A 249 -25.81 0.30 9.18
N VAL A 250 -25.55 -0.88 8.63
CA VAL A 250 -26.08 -2.15 9.16
C VAL A 250 -24.97 -2.89 9.87
N PHE A 251 -25.07 -3.02 11.17
CA PHE A 251 -24.18 -3.77 12.02
C PHE A 251 -24.80 -5.11 12.38
N VAL A 252 -24.18 -6.21 11.98
CA VAL A 252 -24.66 -7.57 12.27
C VAL A 252 -23.92 -8.13 13.47
N ASP A 253 -24.60 -8.23 14.60
CA ASP A 253 -24.09 -8.90 15.79
C ASP A 253 -24.29 -10.42 15.66
N HIS A 254 -23.23 -11.10 15.26
CA HIS A 254 -23.25 -12.55 14.95
C HIS A 254 -22.82 -13.45 16.14
N GLY A 255 -22.65 -12.88 17.34
CA GLY A 255 -22.30 -13.62 18.54
C GLY A 255 -20.83 -14.12 18.61
N LEU A 256 -20.01 -13.79 17.60
CA LEU A 256 -18.57 -14.12 17.57
C LEU A 256 -17.71 -12.86 17.79
N MET A 257 -18.34 -11.79 18.23
CA MET A 257 -17.69 -10.53 18.56
C MET A 257 -16.96 -10.63 19.91
N ARG A 258 -16.04 -9.70 20.16
CA ARG A 258 -15.47 -9.52 21.49
C ARG A 258 -16.58 -9.10 22.48
N LYS A 259 -16.35 -9.34 23.75
CA LYS A 259 -17.27 -8.94 24.80
C LYS A 259 -17.57 -7.44 24.68
N ASP A 260 -18.85 -7.08 24.72
CA ASP A 260 -19.36 -5.71 24.67
C ASP A 260 -19.04 -4.92 23.38
N GLU A 261 -18.42 -5.55 22.36
CA GLU A 261 -18.01 -4.89 21.10
C GLU A 261 -19.19 -4.27 20.34
N GLY A 262 -20.35 -4.92 20.34
CA GLY A 262 -21.57 -4.38 19.72
C GLY A 262 -22.02 -3.08 20.37
N ASP A 263 -21.96 -3.02 21.69
CA ASP A 263 -22.35 -1.81 22.48
C ASP A 263 -21.32 -0.69 22.29
N GLU A 264 -20.03 -1.03 22.22
CA GLU A 264 -18.96 -0.07 21.92
C GLU A 264 -19.12 0.56 20.53
N VAL A 265 -19.41 -0.26 19.51
CA VAL A 265 -19.64 0.21 18.14
C VAL A 265 -20.86 1.14 18.10
N GLU A 266 -21.99 0.73 18.68
CA GLU A 266 -23.21 1.55 18.73
C GLU A 266 -22.96 2.89 19.44
N ALA A 267 -22.28 2.88 20.58
CA ALA A 267 -21.92 4.08 21.32
C ALA A 267 -20.96 5.00 20.53
N ALA A 268 -20.01 4.43 19.80
CA ALA A 268 -19.06 5.18 18.99
C ALA A 268 -19.77 5.95 17.86
N PHE A 269 -20.85 5.39 17.30
CA PHE A 269 -21.60 6.00 16.21
C PHE A 269 -22.79 6.87 16.67
N ALA A 270 -23.19 6.83 17.94
CA ALA A 270 -24.30 7.61 18.49
C ALA A 270 -24.14 9.15 18.36
N LYS A 271 -22.92 9.64 18.15
CA LYS A 271 -22.63 11.07 17.98
C LYS A 271 -22.90 11.61 16.57
N TRP A 272 -23.06 10.74 15.58
CA TRP A 272 -23.34 11.16 14.20
C TRP A 272 -24.83 11.04 13.85
N ASP A 273 -25.31 11.95 13.03
CA ASP A 273 -26.66 11.91 12.48
C ASP A 273 -26.73 10.93 11.30
N ILE A 274 -26.75 9.62 11.62
CA ILE A 274 -26.83 8.52 10.64
C ILE A 274 -27.95 7.53 11.01
N ASN A 275 -28.36 6.72 10.07
CA ASN A 275 -29.27 5.60 10.35
C ASN A 275 -28.44 4.38 10.77
N PHE A 276 -28.39 4.07 12.05
CA PHE A 276 -27.68 2.92 12.58
C PHE A 276 -28.64 1.79 12.89
N ILE A 277 -28.44 0.61 12.27
CA ILE A 277 -29.27 -0.58 12.46
C ILE A 277 -28.39 -1.69 13.03
N ARG A 278 -28.63 -2.09 14.27
CA ARG A 278 -28.03 -3.28 14.87
C ARG A 278 -28.96 -4.47 14.70
N VAL A 279 -28.45 -5.53 14.10
CA VAL A 279 -29.16 -6.80 13.89
C VAL A 279 -28.61 -7.84 14.84
N ASP A 280 -29.40 -8.27 15.81
CA ASP A 280 -29.06 -9.44 16.64
C ASP A 280 -29.27 -10.72 15.82
N ALA A 281 -28.17 -11.34 15.45
CA ALA A 281 -28.13 -12.57 14.68
C ALA A 281 -27.36 -13.69 15.39
N GLU A 282 -27.01 -13.52 16.68
CA GLU A 282 -26.19 -14.47 17.46
C GLU A 282 -26.75 -15.90 17.35
N ALA A 283 -27.99 -16.12 17.70
CA ALA A 283 -28.61 -17.46 17.67
C ALA A 283 -28.58 -18.11 16.29
N ARG A 284 -28.70 -17.32 15.23
CA ARG A 284 -28.70 -17.72 13.84
C ARG A 284 -27.33 -18.22 13.41
N PHE A 285 -26.26 -17.47 13.70
CA PHE A 285 -24.89 -17.84 13.37
C PHE A 285 -24.42 -19.03 14.18
N LEU A 286 -24.58 -19.01 15.51
CA LEU A 286 -24.17 -20.09 16.39
C LEU A 286 -24.89 -21.39 16.05
N GLY A 287 -26.17 -21.36 15.70
CA GLY A 287 -26.94 -22.52 15.27
C GLY A 287 -26.36 -23.17 14.01
N LYS A 288 -25.91 -22.38 13.03
CA LYS A 288 -25.30 -22.92 11.80
C LYS A 288 -23.87 -23.41 11.99
N LEU A 289 -23.16 -22.91 12.97
CA LEU A 289 -21.81 -23.33 13.31
C LEU A 289 -21.76 -24.55 14.23
N ALA A 290 -22.89 -24.97 14.79
CA ALA A 290 -22.97 -26.11 15.68
C ALA A 290 -22.43 -27.39 15.00
N GLY A 291 -21.42 -28.01 15.64
CA GLY A 291 -20.77 -29.23 15.12
C GLY A 291 -19.76 -29.01 13.98
N VAL A 292 -19.57 -27.80 13.50
CA VAL A 292 -18.56 -27.50 12.49
C VAL A 292 -17.21 -27.25 13.17
N SER A 293 -16.20 -28.08 12.87
CA SER A 293 -14.84 -27.95 13.43
C SER A 293 -13.84 -27.34 12.45
N ASP A 294 -14.00 -27.59 11.15
CA ASP A 294 -13.11 -27.12 10.11
C ASP A 294 -13.12 -25.59 9.97
N PRO A 295 -11.96 -24.92 10.07
CA PRO A 295 -11.87 -23.45 10.02
C PRO A 295 -12.38 -22.84 8.70
N GLU A 296 -12.10 -23.48 7.56
CA GLU A 296 -12.52 -22.96 6.26
C GLU A 296 -14.03 -23.07 6.07
N SER A 297 -14.62 -24.17 6.53
CA SER A 297 -16.08 -24.35 6.55
C SER A 297 -16.76 -23.31 7.45
N LYS A 298 -16.19 -23.01 8.63
CA LYS A 298 -16.69 -21.95 9.51
C LYS A 298 -16.67 -20.60 8.80
N ARG A 299 -15.55 -20.25 8.16
CA ARG A 299 -15.39 -18.99 7.44
C ARG A 299 -16.45 -18.83 6.34
N LYS A 300 -16.69 -19.88 5.55
CA LYS A 300 -17.71 -19.87 4.49
C LYS A 300 -19.11 -19.68 5.05
N ILE A 301 -19.47 -20.42 6.10
CA ILE A 301 -20.78 -20.32 6.74
C ILE A 301 -21.02 -18.92 7.28
N ILE A 302 -20.03 -18.35 7.98
CA ILE A 302 -20.13 -16.98 8.53
C ILE A 302 -20.33 -15.97 7.41
N GLY A 303 -19.56 -16.06 6.34
CA GLY A 303 -19.67 -15.13 5.23
C GLY A 303 -20.99 -15.21 4.49
N GLU A 304 -21.44 -16.43 4.15
CA GLU A 304 -22.75 -16.61 3.49
C GLU A 304 -23.91 -16.10 4.35
N GLU A 305 -23.84 -16.36 5.66
CA GLU A 305 -24.92 -15.94 6.54
C GLU A 305 -24.95 -14.44 6.78
N PHE A 306 -23.76 -13.83 6.85
CA PHE A 306 -23.63 -12.38 6.94
C PHE A 306 -24.30 -11.68 5.74
N ILE A 307 -24.07 -12.19 4.54
CA ILE A 307 -24.68 -11.67 3.32
C ILE A 307 -26.21 -11.80 3.39
N ARG A 308 -26.73 -12.96 3.80
CA ARG A 308 -28.19 -13.18 3.89
C ARG A 308 -28.84 -12.21 4.87
N VAL A 309 -28.24 -12.02 6.05
CA VAL A 309 -28.74 -11.04 7.02
C VAL A 309 -28.71 -9.64 6.46
N PHE A 310 -27.60 -9.27 5.81
CA PHE A 310 -27.46 -7.95 5.17
C PHE A 310 -28.45 -7.73 4.04
N GLU A 311 -28.75 -8.77 3.25
CA GLU A 311 -29.80 -8.77 2.23
C GLU A 311 -31.19 -8.56 2.80
N GLU A 312 -31.53 -9.26 3.87
CA GLU A 312 -32.83 -9.13 4.53
C GLU A 312 -33.04 -7.71 5.05
N GLU A 313 -32.02 -7.11 5.66
CA GLU A 313 -32.09 -5.71 6.11
C GLU A 313 -32.13 -4.72 4.94
N GLY A 314 -31.34 -4.94 3.89
CA GLY A 314 -31.37 -4.11 2.70
C GLY A 314 -32.74 -4.05 2.04
N LYS A 315 -33.49 -5.16 2.01
CA LYS A 315 -34.88 -5.19 1.52
C LYS A 315 -35.83 -4.35 2.37
N LYS A 316 -35.62 -4.28 3.69
CA LYS A 316 -36.43 -3.43 4.59
C LYS A 316 -36.10 -1.94 4.42
N ILE A 317 -34.83 -1.61 4.15
CA ILE A 317 -34.36 -0.23 3.92
C ILE A 317 -34.94 0.32 2.60
N GLY A 318 -35.15 -0.53 1.61
CA GLY A 318 -35.69 -0.18 0.31
C GLY A 318 -34.59 0.30 -0.65
N LYS A 319 -34.91 1.30 -1.49
CA LYS A 319 -34.01 1.75 -2.55
C LYS A 319 -32.74 2.40 -1.95
N VAL A 320 -31.60 1.92 -2.39
CA VAL A 320 -30.26 2.43 -2.06
C VAL A 320 -29.56 2.80 -3.37
N ASP A 321 -28.89 3.94 -3.41
CA ASP A 321 -28.19 4.40 -4.61
C ASP A 321 -26.71 3.98 -4.62
N TYR A 322 -26.08 3.88 -3.46
CA TYR A 322 -24.65 3.56 -3.32
C TYR A 322 -24.39 2.54 -2.23
N LEU A 323 -23.54 1.56 -2.53
CA LEU A 323 -23.00 0.61 -1.56
C LEU A 323 -21.56 1.02 -1.21
N VAL A 324 -21.18 0.90 0.07
CA VAL A 324 -19.82 1.21 0.52
C VAL A 324 -19.05 -0.06 0.83
N GLN A 325 -17.79 -0.09 0.40
CA GLN A 325 -16.84 -1.14 0.74
C GLN A 325 -15.61 -0.54 1.42
N GLY A 326 -15.13 -1.21 2.47
CA GLY A 326 -13.92 -0.83 3.21
C GLY A 326 -12.62 -1.36 2.59
N THR A 327 -12.54 -1.45 1.27
CA THR A 327 -11.34 -1.88 0.53
C THR A 327 -10.18 -0.93 0.85
N ILE A 328 -9.00 -1.47 1.13
CA ILE A 328 -7.77 -0.71 1.38
C ILE A 328 -6.72 -0.98 0.30
N TYR A 329 -5.66 -0.18 0.24
CA TYR A 329 -4.68 -0.23 -0.85
C TYR A 329 -3.95 -1.59 -0.98
N PRO A 330 -3.56 -2.30 0.10
CA PRO A 330 -3.03 -3.66 -0.01
C PRO A 330 -3.96 -4.63 -0.76
N ASP A 331 -5.27 -4.55 -0.53
CA ASP A 331 -6.27 -5.41 -1.22
C ASP A 331 -6.23 -5.17 -2.75
N VAL A 332 -6.02 -3.91 -3.14
CA VAL A 332 -5.90 -3.52 -4.56
C VAL A 332 -4.64 -4.09 -5.20
N ILE A 333 -3.49 -4.01 -4.50
CA ILE A 333 -2.22 -4.52 -5.00
C ILE A 333 -2.27 -6.05 -5.15
N GLU A 334 -2.77 -6.76 -4.14
CA GLU A 334 -2.82 -8.22 -4.11
C GLU A 334 -3.79 -8.82 -5.13
N SER A 335 -4.86 -8.11 -5.47
CA SER A 335 -5.83 -8.56 -6.47
C SER A 335 -5.38 -8.37 -7.93
N GLY A 336 -4.15 -7.89 -8.18
CA GLY A 336 -3.60 -7.74 -9.53
C GLY A 336 -4.19 -6.54 -10.27
N ALA A 337 -4.13 -5.40 -9.66
CA ALA A 337 -4.40 -4.04 -10.11
C ALA A 337 -4.78 -3.85 -11.59
N GLY A 338 -5.98 -4.19 -11.99
CA GLY A 338 -6.40 -3.86 -13.34
C GLY A 338 -7.82 -3.32 -13.38
N ASP A 339 -8.78 -4.08 -12.90
CA ASP A 339 -10.18 -3.69 -12.97
C ASP A 339 -10.95 -4.07 -11.70
N ALA A 340 -11.87 -3.21 -11.28
CA ALA A 340 -12.76 -3.40 -10.13
C ALA A 340 -13.52 -4.75 -10.13
N ALA A 341 -13.49 -5.48 -11.23
CA ALA A 341 -14.11 -6.80 -11.38
C ALA A 341 -13.33 -7.93 -10.69
N VAL A 342 -12.00 -7.80 -10.47
CA VAL A 342 -11.16 -8.87 -9.90
C VAL A 342 -11.16 -8.82 -8.37
N ILE A 343 -11.37 -7.66 -7.76
CA ILE A 343 -11.45 -7.46 -6.30
C ILE A 343 -12.59 -8.28 -5.65
N LYS A 344 -13.52 -8.78 -6.47
CA LYS A 344 -14.69 -9.55 -6.02
C LYS A 344 -14.40 -10.92 -5.41
N SER A 345 -13.20 -11.49 -5.54
CA SER A 345 -13.03 -12.91 -5.25
C SER A 345 -12.42 -13.26 -3.89
N HIS A 346 -11.67 -12.36 -3.20
CA HIS A 346 -10.89 -12.76 -2.04
C HIS A 346 -11.26 -12.12 -0.69
N HIS A 347 -11.85 -10.93 -0.67
CA HIS A 347 -12.31 -10.28 0.56
C HIS A 347 -13.83 -10.13 0.67
N ASN A 348 -14.56 -10.34 -0.42
CA ASN A 348 -16.01 -10.60 -0.35
C ASN A 348 -16.22 -12.09 -0.19
N VAL A 349 -16.41 -12.54 1.02
CA VAL A 349 -16.95 -13.86 1.31
C VAL A 349 -18.44 -13.84 0.86
N GLY A 350 -18.66 -14.23 -0.41
CA GLY A 350 -19.96 -14.22 -1.04
C GLY A 350 -20.23 -12.92 -1.82
N GLY A 351 -20.63 -13.00 -3.06
CA GLY A 351 -20.82 -11.90 -4.01
C GLY A 351 -21.61 -10.69 -3.51
N LEU A 352 -21.61 -9.64 -4.30
CA LEU A 352 -22.50 -8.49 -4.09
C LEU A 352 -23.94 -8.98 -4.00
N PRO A 353 -24.76 -8.41 -3.10
CA PRO A 353 -26.15 -8.78 -2.97
C PRO A 353 -26.88 -8.58 -4.30
N ASP A 354 -27.40 -9.65 -4.89
CA ASP A 354 -28.13 -9.61 -6.17
C ASP A 354 -29.44 -8.82 -6.12
N PHE A 355 -29.87 -8.43 -4.90
CA PHE A 355 -31.19 -7.80 -4.67
C PHE A 355 -31.13 -6.28 -4.48
N VAL A 356 -29.93 -5.68 -4.34
CA VAL A 356 -29.77 -4.22 -4.23
C VAL A 356 -29.36 -3.66 -5.58
N ASP A 357 -30.32 -3.01 -6.24
CA ASP A 357 -30.05 -2.23 -7.45
C ASP A 357 -29.45 -0.88 -7.04
N PHE A 358 -28.09 -0.83 -6.96
CA PHE A 358 -27.33 0.36 -6.65
C PHE A 358 -26.59 0.86 -7.90
N LYS A 359 -26.38 2.17 -7.97
CA LYS A 359 -25.72 2.81 -9.12
C LYS A 359 -24.23 2.51 -9.16
N GLU A 360 -23.57 2.56 -8.00
CA GLU A 360 -22.12 2.44 -7.90
C GLU A 360 -21.67 2.06 -6.48
N ILE A 361 -20.45 1.48 -6.40
CA ILE A 361 -19.76 1.21 -5.14
C ILE A 361 -18.86 2.40 -4.80
N ILE A 362 -18.87 2.81 -3.53
CA ILE A 362 -17.96 3.82 -2.98
C ILE A 362 -16.89 3.09 -2.14
N GLU A 363 -15.64 3.26 -2.48
CA GLU A 363 -14.49 2.67 -1.77
C GLU A 363 -13.61 3.80 -1.20
N PRO A 364 -13.99 4.41 -0.08
CA PRO A 364 -13.35 5.63 0.40
C PRO A 364 -11.93 5.44 0.93
N LEU A 365 -11.51 4.20 1.20
CA LEU A 365 -10.21 3.86 1.77
C LEU A 365 -9.27 3.19 0.76
N ARG A 366 -9.70 3.04 -0.50
CA ARG A 366 -9.00 2.27 -1.55
C ARG A 366 -7.54 2.66 -1.78
N LEU A 367 -7.19 3.90 -1.48
CA LEU A 367 -5.84 4.42 -1.67
C LEU A 367 -4.98 4.36 -0.40
N LEU A 368 -5.51 3.91 0.73
CA LEU A 368 -4.87 3.99 2.03
C LEU A 368 -4.28 2.64 2.46
N PHE A 369 -3.08 2.69 3.04
CA PHE A 369 -2.55 1.60 3.84
C PHE A 369 -3.24 1.53 5.21
N LYS A 370 -3.14 0.39 5.89
CA LYS A 370 -3.80 0.15 7.18
C LYS A 370 -3.44 1.19 8.26
N ASP A 371 -2.21 1.67 8.27
CA ASP A 371 -1.77 2.68 9.22
C ASP A 371 -2.34 4.06 8.90
N GLU A 372 -2.45 4.38 7.61
CA GLU A 372 -3.12 5.60 7.14
C GLU A 372 -4.61 5.58 7.50
N VAL A 373 -5.27 4.42 7.37
CA VAL A 373 -6.66 4.22 7.80
C VAL A 373 -6.82 4.50 9.29
N ARG A 374 -5.91 3.99 10.14
CA ARG A 374 -5.94 4.28 11.57
C ARG A 374 -5.70 5.76 11.88
N GLN A 375 -4.77 6.38 11.16
CA GLN A 375 -4.51 7.82 11.30
C GLN A 375 -5.74 8.63 10.88
N LEU A 376 -6.39 8.29 9.77
CA LEU A 376 -7.63 8.91 9.33
C LEU A 376 -8.74 8.72 10.37
N GLY A 377 -8.83 7.55 11.01
CA GLY A 377 -9.77 7.30 12.11
C GLY A 377 -9.57 8.26 13.29
N ARG A 378 -8.31 8.54 13.66
CA ARG A 378 -8.00 9.56 14.68
C ARG A 378 -8.42 10.97 14.27
N GLU A 379 -8.16 11.37 13.01
CA GLU A 379 -8.61 12.65 12.44
C GLU A 379 -10.14 12.80 12.41
N LEU A 380 -10.86 11.68 12.34
CA LEU A 380 -12.33 11.61 12.43
C LEU A 380 -12.84 11.51 13.89
N GLY A 381 -11.96 11.44 14.86
CA GLY A 381 -12.31 11.35 16.28
C GLY A 381 -12.91 10.00 16.69
N LEU A 382 -12.54 8.92 16.00
CA LEU A 382 -12.81 7.56 16.47
C LEU A 382 -11.91 7.21 17.67
N PRO A 383 -12.36 6.36 18.61
CA PRO A 383 -11.51 5.82 19.68
C PRO A 383 -10.38 4.95 19.07
N GLU A 384 -9.27 4.78 19.82
CA GLU A 384 -8.13 3.95 19.41
C GLU A 384 -8.46 2.45 19.40
#